data_0c4258cb637fdd3d97c2f78020a1e9f3
#
_entry.id   0c4258cb637fdd3d97c2f78020a1e9f3
#
_cell.length_a   1.000
_cell.length_b   1.000
_cell.length_c   1.000
_cell.angle_alpha   90.00
_cell.angle_beta   90.00
_cell.angle_gamma   90.00
#
_symmetry.space_group_name_H-M   'P 1'
#
loop_
_entity.id
_entity.type
_entity.pdbx_description
1 polymer ?
#
loop_
_entity_poly.entity_id
_entity_poly.type
_entity_poly.pdbx_seq_one_letter_code
_entity_poly.pdbx_strand_id
1 'polypeptide(L)'
;APLRLVVPWKYGFKSIKSIVKITITDKEPPTSWNKANGREYGFYSNVNPNVSHPRWSQASERLIGGGLFAKRVPTLMFNGYEDEVASMYEGMDLSKQI
;
A
#
# COMPACT_ATOMS: atom_id res chain seq x y z
N ALA A 1 -24.07 -6.63 -0.65
CA ALA A 1 -22.82 -5.94 -0.92
C ALA A 1 -21.66 -6.89 -0.64
N PRO A 2 -20.64 -6.93 -1.48
CA PRO A 2 -19.50 -7.79 -1.27
C PRO A 2 -18.66 -7.36 -0.08
N LEU A 3 -17.98 -8.33 0.54
CA LEU A 3 -16.99 -8.05 1.56
C LEU A 3 -15.77 -7.36 0.93
N ARG A 4 -15.19 -6.42 1.67
CA ARG A 4 -13.99 -5.69 1.26
C ARG A 4 -12.89 -5.92 2.28
N LEU A 5 -11.66 -5.97 1.79
CA LEU A 5 -10.47 -5.98 2.64
C LEU A 5 -10.04 -4.54 2.93
N VAL A 6 -9.69 -4.26 4.17
CA VAL A 6 -9.08 -2.98 4.56
C VAL A 6 -7.73 -3.26 5.20
N VAL A 7 -6.67 -2.81 4.53
CA VAL A 7 -5.29 -2.91 5.04
C VAL A 7 -4.72 -1.50 5.06
N PRO A 8 -4.94 -0.73 6.15
CA PRO A 8 -4.70 0.70 6.15
C PRO A 8 -3.23 1.12 6.00
N TRP A 9 -2.28 0.24 6.30
CA TRP A 9 -0.85 0.55 6.14
C TRP A 9 -0.31 0.24 4.74
N LYS A 10 -1.13 -0.27 3.83
CA LYS A 10 -0.77 -0.54 2.44
C LYS A 10 -1.48 0.44 1.51
N TYR A 11 -0.92 0.61 0.31
CA TYR A 11 -1.61 1.38 -0.72
C TYR A 11 -2.92 0.73 -1.13
N GLY A 12 -3.87 1.56 -1.57
CA GLY A 12 -5.26 1.14 -1.76
C GLY A 12 -5.47 -0.03 -2.71
N PHE A 13 -4.60 -0.24 -3.71
CA PHE A 13 -4.76 -1.37 -4.62
C PHE A 13 -4.53 -2.73 -3.94
N LYS A 14 -4.01 -2.75 -2.71
CA LYS A 14 -3.88 -3.96 -1.90
C LYS A 14 -5.13 -4.30 -1.10
N SER A 15 -6.12 -3.41 -1.10
CA SER A 15 -7.39 -3.63 -0.41
C SER A 15 -8.46 -4.03 -1.41
N ILE A 16 -8.65 -5.34 -1.57
CA ILE A 16 -9.59 -5.89 -2.55
C ILE A 16 -11.02 -5.44 -2.27
N LYS A 17 -11.75 -5.06 -3.32
CA LYS A 17 -13.12 -4.53 -3.19
C LYS A 17 -14.19 -5.61 -3.09
N SER A 18 -13.95 -6.78 -3.64
CA SER A 18 -14.92 -7.87 -3.69
C SER A 18 -14.21 -9.19 -3.42
N ILE A 19 -14.41 -9.74 -2.24
CA ILE A 19 -13.81 -11.01 -1.88
C ILE A 19 -14.74 -12.13 -2.32
N VAL A 20 -14.25 -13.03 -3.17
CA VAL A 20 -14.98 -14.22 -3.60
C VAL A 20 -14.35 -15.50 -3.08
N LYS A 21 -13.10 -15.44 -2.64
CA LYS A 21 -12.37 -16.60 -2.13
C LYS A 21 -11.21 -16.14 -1.26
N ILE A 22 -10.98 -16.84 -0.15
CA ILE A 22 -9.84 -16.66 0.74
C ILE A 22 -9.08 -17.97 0.78
N THR A 23 -7.79 -17.94 0.43
CA THR A 23 -6.90 -19.10 0.45
C THR A 23 -5.74 -18.83 1.39
N ILE A 24 -5.49 -19.74 2.32
CA ILE A 24 -4.33 -19.67 3.21
C ILE A 24 -3.20 -20.45 2.55
N THR A 25 -2.03 -19.83 2.42
CA THR A 25 -0.87 -20.41 1.75
C THR A 25 0.41 -20.00 2.48
N ASP A 26 1.44 -20.84 2.38
CA ASP A 26 2.78 -20.55 2.90
C ASP A 26 3.73 -20.02 1.83
N LYS A 27 3.23 -19.84 0.60
CA LYS A 27 4.01 -19.33 -0.53
C LYS A 27 3.44 -18.00 -1.01
N GLU A 28 4.33 -17.08 -1.40
CA GLU A 28 3.92 -15.81 -1.98
C GLU A 28 3.22 -16.04 -3.32
N PRO A 29 1.91 -15.75 -3.43
CA PRO A 29 1.20 -15.93 -4.68
C PRO A 29 1.48 -14.79 -5.66
N PRO A 30 1.35 -15.03 -6.97
CA PRO A 30 1.38 -13.94 -7.93
C PRO A 30 0.15 -13.06 -7.78
N THR A 31 0.31 -11.76 -8.03
CA THR A 31 -0.80 -10.80 -7.99
C THR A 31 -1.00 -10.16 -9.36
N SER A 32 -2.24 -9.77 -9.66
CA SER A 32 -2.58 -9.19 -10.97
C SER A 32 -1.84 -7.88 -11.24
N TRP A 33 -1.73 -7.00 -10.25
CA TRP A 33 -1.03 -5.74 -10.42
C TRP A 33 0.47 -5.93 -10.62
N ASN A 34 1.09 -6.84 -9.88
CA ASN A 34 2.51 -7.15 -10.04
C ASN A 34 2.80 -7.77 -11.41
N LYS A 35 1.92 -8.65 -11.89
CA LYS A 35 2.03 -9.23 -13.23
C LYS A 35 1.88 -8.18 -14.32
N ALA A 36 1.01 -7.19 -14.11
CA ALA A 36 0.80 -6.12 -15.07
C ALA A 36 1.99 -5.17 -15.15
N ASN A 37 2.57 -4.78 -14.00
CA ASN A 37 3.73 -3.92 -13.94
C ASN A 37 4.43 -4.05 -12.58
N GLY A 38 5.40 -4.95 -12.49
CA GLY A 38 6.13 -5.23 -11.25
C GLY A 38 7.00 -4.08 -10.77
N ARG A 39 7.34 -3.12 -11.62
CA ARG A 39 8.11 -1.94 -11.23
C ARG A 39 7.27 -0.94 -10.45
N GLU A 40 5.98 -0.89 -10.72
CA GLU A 40 5.06 0.07 -10.09
C GLU A 40 4.28 -0.55 -8.94
N TYR A 41 4.02 -1.86 -8.99
CA TYR A 41 3.12 -2.53 -8.06
C TYR A 41 3.78 -3.76 -7.44
N GLY A 42 4.42 -3.57 -6.28
CA GLY A 42 5.04 -4.64 -5.53
C GLY A 42 4.01 -5.54 -4.83
N PHE A 43 4.49 -6.64 -4.27
CA PHE A 43 3.60 -7.56 -3.52
C PHE A 43 3.11 -6.92 -2.21
N TYR A 44 4.01 -6.35 -1.42
CA TYR A 44 3.64 -5.77 -0.13
C TYR A 44 3.03 -4.38 -0.27
N SER A 45 3.63 -3.51 -1.05
CA SER A 45 3.16 -2.14 -1.31
C SER A 45 2.69 -1.39 -0.07
N ASN A 46 3.52 -1.40 0.96
CA ASN A 46 3.26 -0.66 2.18
C ASN A 46 3.42 0.84 1.92
N VAL A 47 2.64 1.66 2.61
CA VAL A 47 2.75 3.11 2.49
C VAL A 47 4.13 3.55 2.99
N ASN A 48 4.91 4.17 2.12
CA ASN A 48 6.28 4.58 2.39
C ASN A 48 6.58 5.92 1.72
N PRO A 49 6.67 7.02 2.50
CA PRO A 49 6.95 8.34 1.93
C PRO A 49 8.38 8.48 1.41
N ASN A 50 9.29 7.59 1.79
CA ASN A 50 10.70 7.63 1.41
C ASN A 50 10.98 6.97 0.07
N VAL A 51 10.01 6.30 -0.51
CA VAL A 51 10.13 5.61 -1.81
C VAL A 51 9.09 6.17 -2.76
N SER A 52 9.56 6.73 -3.88
CA SER A 52 8.66 7.28 -4.89
C SER A 52 8.15 6.19 -5.81
N HIS A 53 6.91 6.36 -6.28
CA HIS A 53 6.39 5.61 -7.41
C HIS A 53 7.20 6.03 -8.66
N PRO A 54 7.40 5.16 -9.66
CA PRO A 54 8.14 5.52 -10.87
C PRO A 54 7.62 6.74 -11.62
N ARG A 55 6.35 7.09 -11.46
CA ARG A 55 5.70 8.20 -12.17
C ARG A 55 5.38 9.40 -11.29
N TRP A 56 5.44 9.28 -9.96
CA TRP A 56 5.13 10.40 -9.04
C TRP A 56 5.79 10.21 -7.69
N SER A 57 5.85 11.29 -6.91
CA SER A 57 6.29 11.23 -5.50
C SER A 57 5.12 10.83 -4.61
N GLN A 58 5.39 9.99 -3.61
CA GLN A 58 4.42 9.56 -2.61
C GLN A 58 4.73 10.13 -1.22
N ALA A 59 5.55 11.19 -1.16
CA ALA A 59 5.96 11.81 0.10
C ALA A 59 4.88 12.66 0.76
N SER A 60 3.86 13.08 0.01
CA SER A 60 2.77 13.89 0.54
C SER A 60 1.43 13.44 -0.04
N GLU A 61 0.37 13.76 0.68
CA GLU A 61 -0.98 13.35 0.32
C GLU A 61 -1.99 14.46 0.60
N ARG A 62 -3.15 14.37 -0.03
CA ARG A 62 -4.27 15.28 0.19
C ARG A 62 -5.41 14.49 0.81
N LEU A 63 -5.96 15.01 1.91
CA LEU A 63 -7.06 14.34 2.61
C LEU A 63 -8.35 14.45 1.81
N ILE A 64 -9.09 13.34 1.73
CA ILE A 64 -10.43 13.31 1.14
C ILE A 64 -11.37 14.11 2.04
N GLY A 65 -12.20 14.96 1.43
CA GLY A 65 -13.14 15.79 2.18
C GLY A 65 -12.61 17.15 2.59
N GLY A 66 -11.32 17.43 2.35
CA GLY A 66 -10.73 18.75 2.59
C GLY A 66 -11.10 19.82 1.59
N GLY A 67 -11.88 19.48 0.56
CA GLY A 67 -12.32 20.42 -0.47
C GLY A 67 -11.25 20.75 -1.50
N LEU A 68 -11.57 21.71 -2.40
CA LEU A 68 -10.66 22.12 -3.47
C LEU A 68 -9.37 22.76 -2.96
N PHE A 69 -9.41 23.35 -1.79
CA PHE A 69 -8.28 24.07 -1.18
C PHE A 69 -7.61 23.26 -0.07
N ALA A 70 -7.88 21.97 0.01
CA ALA A 70 -7.21 21.10 0.97
C ALA A 70 -5.71 21.14 0.78
N LYS A 71 -4.97 21.44 1.84
CA LYS A 71 -3.51 21.42 1.81
C LYS A 71 -3.02 19.97 1.75
N ARG A 72 -1.92 19.76 1.06
CA ARG A 72 -1.23 18.47 1.13
C ARG A 72 -0.56 18.32 2.48
N VAL A 73 -0.60 17.12 3.02
CA VAL A 73 0.05 16.77 4.28
C VAL A 73 1.14 15.73 4.03
N PRO A 74 2.19 15.66 4.87
CA PRO A 74 3.19 14.60 4.72
C PRO A 74 2.56 13.22 4.88
N THR A 75 2.93 12.30 4.01
CA THR A 75 2.55 10.89 4.13
C THR A 75 3.33 10.25 5.25
N LEU A 76 2.66 9.54 6.14
CA LEU A 76 3.30 8.84 7.26
C LEU A 76 3.73 7.44 6.84
N MET A 77 4.88 6.98 7.35
CA MET A 77 5.34 5.60 7.15
C MET A 77 4.28 4.62 7.62
N PHE A 78 3.99 3.60 6.82
CA PHE A 78 2.89 2.65 7.07
C PHE A 78 1.55 3.33 7.36
N ASN A 79 1.34 4.51 6.76
CA ASN A 79 0.14 5.32 6.94
C ASN A 79 -0.20 5.60 8.42
N GLY A 80 0.84 5.76 9.25
CA GLY A 80 0.69 6.00 10.68
C GLY A 80 0.61 4.75 11.55
N TYR A 81 0.68 3.56 10.97
CA TYR A 81 0.62 2.28 11.70
C TYR A 81 2.01 1.68 11.97
N GLU A 82 3.06 2.48 11.90
CA GLU A 82 4.45 2.01 12.05
C GLU A 82 4.66 1.20 13.32
N ASP A 83 4.18 1.70 14.47
CA ASP A 83 4.35 1.03 15.75
C ASP A 83 3.70 -0.37 15.79
N GLU A 84 2.63 -0.56 15.04
CA GLU A 84 1.87 -1.82 15.04
C GLU A 84 2.41 -2.83 14.04
N VAL A 85 2.95 -2.38 12.92
CA VAL A 85 3.22 -3.28 11.78
C VAL A 85 4.67 -3.31 11.31
N ALA A 86 5.52 -2.37 11.69
CA ALA A 86 6.89 -2.29 11.18
C ALA A 86 7.70 -3.56 11.45
N SER A 87 7.47 -4.22 12.58
CA SER A 87 8.19 -5.44 12.95
C SER A 87 7.94 -6.60 11.97
N MET A 88 6.81 -6.62 11.28
CA MET A 88 6.52 -7.65 10.28
C MET A 88 7.42 -7.55 9.04
N TYR A 89 8.04 -6.41 8.84
CA TYR A 89 8.83 -6.11 7.64
C TYR A 89 10.32 -5.89 7.94
N GLU A 90 10.78 -6.24 9.15
CA GLU A 90 12.18 -6.15 9.51
C GLU A 90 13.04 -7.04 8.59
N GLY A 91 14.20 -6.50 8.19
CA GLY A 91 15.11 -7.20 7.31
C GLY A 91 14.74 -7.19 5.84
N MET A 92 13.61 -6.60 5.46
CA MET A 92 13.18 -6.48 4.07
C MET A 92 13.71 -5.17 3.45
N ASP A 93 14.05 -5.24 2.16
CA ASP A 93 14.38 -4.04 1.41
C ASP A 93 13.10 -3.35 0.94
N LEU A 94 12.66 -2.38 1.72
CA LEU A 94 11.41 -1.66 1.46
C LEU A 94 11.46 -0.78 0.22
N SER A 95 12.65 -0.45 -0.29
CA SER A 95 12.79 0.34 -1.51
C SER A 95 12.30 -0.41 -2.76
N LYS A 96 12.22 -1.73 -2.70
CA LYS A 96 11.79 -2.60 -3.79
C LYS A 96 10.35 -3.10 -3.66
N GLN A 97 9.65 -2.75 -2.58
CA GLN A 97 8.32 -3.27 -2.24
C GLN A 97 7.23 -2.20 -2.34
N ILE A 98 7.28 -1.44 -3.38
CA ILE A 98 6.28 -0.40 -3.65
C ILE A 98 5.03 -0.92 -4.32
#